data_5e7fcbb537ef83c914daeacca21598c3
#
_entry.id   5e7fcbb537ef83c914daeacca21598c3
#
_cell.length_a   1.000
_cell.length_b   1.000
_cell.length_c   1.000
_cell.angle_alpha   90.00
_cell.angle_beta   90.00
_cell.angle_gamma   90.00
#
_symmetry.space_group_name_H-M   'P 1'
#
loop_
_entity.id
_entity.type
_entity.pdbx_description
1 polymer ?
#
loop_
_entity_poly.entity_id
_entity_poly.type
_entity_poly.pdbx_seq_one_letter_code
_entity_poly.pdbx_strand_id
1 'polypeptide(L)'
;MSVLRVAAAAYPLDWFDDWSGFEAKAADWVAEAAENGARLLVFPEYGAMELASLGGAEVAADLEAALLEVARHRPEMDALFARLAAKHGVYVLAPSGPVIESGRRVNRASFFGPSGLIGHQDKQIMTRFEREEWRVDAGLHGLTLFETALGKIGIVICYDSEFPLLARDLCERGAEILLVPSCTDTVAGYSRVRVGAMARALENQCVTVQAPTVGEALWCPAIDENRGAAGIFGPADRGWPETGVIAEGALDQPGWTYGDLDLNLVAQSRRDGAVLPFRHWSEQGARIGKGAFARENPRKS
;
A
#
# COMPACT_ATOMS: atom_id res chain seq x y z
N MET A 1 0.23 9.25 -24.79
CA MET A 1 0.12 7.90 -24.18
C MET A 1 -1.30 7.76 -23.64
N SER A 2 -1.83 6.55 -23.53
CA SER A 2 -3.17 6.35 -22.99
C SER A 2 -3.19 6.67 -21.49
N VAL A 3 -4.27 7.28 -21.02
CA VAL A 3 -4.55 7.48 -19.60
C VAL A 3 -4.58 6.12 -18.89
N LEU A 4 -3.92 5.98 -17.76
CA LEU A 4 -3.92 4.78 -16.92
C LEU A 4 -5.01 4.92 -15.86
N ARG A 5 -6.06 4.11 -15.94
CA ARG A 5 -7.03 3.99 -14.84
C ARG A 5 -6.52 3.04 -13.77
N VAL A 6 -6.52 3.53 -12.53
CA VAL A 6 -6.10 2.80 -11.32
C VAL A 6 -7.30 2.63 -10.41
N ALA A 7 -7.40 1.49 -9.73
CA ALA A 7 -8.40 1.20 -8.72
C ALA A 7 -7.72 0.92 -7.37
N ALA A 8 -8.10 1.65 -6.34
CA ALA A 8 -7.68 1.45 -4.95
C ALA A 8 -8.85 0.88 -4.13
N ALA A 9 -8.65 -0.24 -3.47
CA ALA A 9 -9.68 -0.89 -2.65
C ALA A 9 -9.77 -0.25 -1.26
N ALA A 10 -10.97 0.12 -0.83
CA ALA A 10 -11.36 0.15 0.57
C ALA A 10 -12.03 -1.20 0.84
N TYR A 11 -11.26 -2.15 1.37
CA TYR A 11 -11.59 -3.57 1.32
C TYR A 11 -12.11 -4.07 2.66
N PRO A 12 -13.37 -4.57 2.74
CA PRO A 12 -13.90 -5.18 3.95
C PRO A 12 -13.31 -6.58 4.13
N LEU A 13 -13.16 -7.02 5.38
CA LEU A 13 -12.67 -8.34 5.71
C LEU A 13 -13.84 -9.25 6.10
N ASP A 14 -14.03 -10.34 5.35
CA ASP A 14 -15.14 -11.26 5.53
C ASP A 14 -14.69 -12.60 6.12
N TRP A 15 -15.63 -13.29 6.78
CA TRP A 15 -15.48 -14.67 7.21
C TRP A 15 -15.86 -15.62 6.07
N PHE A 16 -15.05 -16.65 5.86
CA PHE A 16 -15.33 -17.72 4.91
C PHE A 16 -15.30 -19.08 5.60
N ASP A 17 -16.30 -19.92 5.31
CA ASP A 17 -16.36 -21.29 5.79
C ASP A 17 -15.47 -22.23 4.95
N ASP A 18 -15.18 -21.83 3.70
CA ASP A 18 -14.32 -22.57 2.79
C ASP A 18 -13.61 -21.67 1.78
N TRP A 19 -12.65 -22.27 1.07
CA TRP A 19 -11.86 -21.60 0.03
C TRP A 19 -12.70 -21.00 -1.10
N SER A 20 -13.82 -21.65 -1.46
CA SER A 20 -14.64 -21.21 -2.59
C SER A 20 -15.27 -19.84 -2.35
N GLY A 21 -15.61 -19.52 -1.11
CA GLY A 21 -16.10 -18.19 -0.73
C GLY A 21 -15.06 -17.10 -0.92
N PHE A 22 -13.81 -17.34 -0.47
CA PHE A 22 -12.71 -16.42 -0.69
C PHE A 22 -12.39 -16.24 -2.19
N GLU A 23 -12.33 -17.36 -2.94
CA GLU A 23 -12.07 -17.32 -4.39
C GLU A 23 -13.15 -16.52 -5.13
N ALA A 24 -14.42 -16.70 -4.79
CA ALA A 24 -15.53 -15.96 -5.38
C ALA A 24 -15.41 -14.46 -5.10
N LYS A 25 -15.19 -14.06 -3.84
CA LYS A 25 -15.00 -12.64 -3.49
C LYS A 25 -13.82 -12.02 -4.25
N ALA A 26 -12.67 -12.68 -4.26
CA ALA A 26 -11.49 -12.18 -4.96
C ALA A 26 -11.76 -12.02 -6.47
N ALA A 27 -12.47 -12.99 -7.08
CA ALA A 27 -12.83 -12.93 -8.48
C ALA A 27 -13.79 -11.78 -8.80
N ASP A 28 -14.81 -11.56 -7.95
CA ASP A 28 -15.79 -10.49 -8.11
C ASP A 28 -15.12 -9.11 -7.99
N TRP A 29 -14.27 -8.91 -6.99
CA TRP A 29 -13.54 -7.65 -6.83
C TRP A 29 -12.64 -7.35 -8.03
N VAL A 30 -11.86 -8.33 -8.50
CA VAL A 30 -10.99 -8.12 -9.67
C VAL A 30 -11.81 -7.87 -10.94
N ALA A 31 -12.90 -8.62 -11.13
CA ALA A 31 -13.78 -8.44 -12.29
C ALA A 31 -14.42 -7.05 -12.34
N GLU A 32 -14.99 -6.60 -11.20
CA GLU A 32 -15.60 -5.28 -11.08
C GLU A 32 -14.63 -4.16 -11.48
N ALA A 33 -13.41 -4.16 -10.93
CA ALA A 33 -12.43 -3.15 -11.26
C ALA A 33 -12.00 -3.18 -12.73
N ALA A 34 -11.81 -4.38 -13.28
CA ALA A 34 -11.43 -4.57 -14.69
C ALA A 34 -12.55 -4.13 -15.65
N GLU A 35 -13.80 -4.45 -15.36
CA GLU A 35 -14.98 -4.03 -16.12
C GLU A 35 -15.17 -2.51 -16.11
N ASN A 36 -14.78 -1.85 -15.01
CA ASN A 36 -14.71 -0.38 -14.93
C ASN A 36 -13.46 0.22 -15.60
N GLY A 37 -12.70 -0.58 -16.33
CA GLY A 37 -11.56 -0.15 -17.14
C GLY A 37 -10.26 0.07 -16.37
N ALA A 38 -10.17 -0.33 -15.10
CA ALA A 38 -8.93 -0.25 -14.35
C ALA A 38 -7.91 -1.27 -14.88
N ARG A 39 -6.65 -0.83 -14.97
CA ARG A 39 -5.52 -1.65 -15.40
C ARG A 39 -4.52 -1.93 -14.27
N LEU A 40 -4.55 -1.17 -13.19
CA LEU A 40 -3.79 -1.38 -11.97
C LEU A 40 -4.76 -1.41 -10.79
N LEU A 41 -4.84 -2.54 -10.13
CA LEU A 41 -5.69 -2.80 -8.97
C LEU A 41 -4.82 -2.92 -7.72
N VAL A 42 -5.18 -2.23 -6.66
CA VAL A 42 -4.41 -2.21 -5.41
C VAL A 42 -5.30 -2.68 -4.26
N PHE A 43 -5.00 -3.86 -3.74
CA PHE A 43 -5.61 -4.42 -2.55
C PHE A 43 -4.82 -4.01 -1.29
N PRO A 44 -5.40 -4.14 -0.08
CA PRO A 44 -4.81 -3.59 1.13
C PRO A 44 -3.74 -4.48 1.76
N GLU A 45 -3.10 -3.91 2.77
CA GLU A 45 -2.29 -4.66 3.73
C GLU A 45 -3.18 -5.58 4.55
N TYR A 46 -2.69 -6.77 4.88
CA TYR A 46 -3.35 -7.79 5.69
C TYR A 46 -4.75 -8.23 5.21
N GLY A 47 -5.15 -7.87 4.00
CA GLY A 47 -6.38 -8.39 3.43
C GLY A 47 -6.39 -9.93 3.29
N ALA A 48 -5.22 -10.55 3.18
CA ALA A 48 -5.10 -12.01 3.18
C ALA A 48 -5.47 -12.65 4.53
N MET A 49 -5.63 -11.87 5.62
CA MET A 49 -6.02 -12.41 6.92
C MET A 49 -7.44 -13.00 6.93
N GLU A 50 -8.26 -12.74 5.93
CA GLU A 50 -9.51 -13.45 5.71
C GLU A 50 -9.32 -14.98 5.67
N LEU A 51 -8.18 -15.44 5.18
CA LEU A 51 -7.86 -16.88 5.10
C LEU A 51 -7.69 -17.55 6.48
N ALA A 52 -7.53 -16.77 7.57
CA ALA A 52 -7.53 -17.33 8.93
C ALA A 52 -8.87 -17.99 9.29
N SER A 53 -9.99 -17.51 8.71
CA SER A 53 -11.32 -18.07 8.91
C SER A 53 -11.42 -19.54 8.45
N LEU A 54 -10.61 -19.93 7.47
CA LEU A 54 -10.59 -21.32 6.95
C LEU A 54 -10.08 -22.34 7.98
N GLY A 55 -9.35 -21.89 8.99
CA GLY A 55 -8.95 -22.71 10.14
C GLY A 55 -10.03 -22.87 11.20
N GLY A 56 -11.15 -22.15 11.05
CA GLY A 56 -12.24 -22.11 12.03
C GLY A 56 -12.01 -21.10 13.16
N ALA A 57 -13.03 -20.92 14.00
CA ALA A 57 -13.08 -19.84 14.98
C ALA A 57 -11.95 -19.87 16.02
N GLU A 58 -11.52 -21.05 16.49
CA GLU A 58 -10.42 -21.17 17.45
C GLU A 58 -9.08 -20.74 16.84
N VAL A 59 -8.83 -21.12 15.59
CA VAL A 59 -7.61 -20.72 14.85
C VAL A 59 -7.61 -19.23 14.57
N ALA A 60 -8.73 -18.70 14.07
CA ALA A 60 -8.84 -17.28 13.72
C ALA A 60 -8.72 -16.35 14.94
N ALA A 61 -9.14 -16.80 16.13
CA ALA A 61 -9.07 -16.04 17.38
C ALA A 61 -7.68 -16.04 18.05
N ASP A 62 -6.74 -16.86 17.57
CA ASP A 62 -5.37 -16.93 18.10
C ASP A 62 -4.39 -16.28 17.11
N LEU A 63 -3.61 -15.29 17.55
CA LEU A 63 -2.69 -14.52 16.69
C LEU A 63 -1.66 -15.40 15.97
N GLU A 64 -1.10 -16.39 16.66
CA GLU A 64 -0.09 -17.29 16.10
C GLU A 64 -0.72 -18.28 15.11
N ALA A 65 -1.83 -18.93 15.52
CA ALA A 65 -2.52 -19.90 14.69
C ALA A 65 -3.10 -19.25 13.41
N ALA A 66 -3.69 -18.06 13.53
CA ALA A 66 -4.19 -17.28 12.39
C ALA A 66 -3.08 -16.95 11.40
N LEU A 67 -1.91 -16.48 11.89
CA LEU A 67 -0.75 -16.19 11.05
C LEU A 67 -0.29 -17.43 10.27
N LEU A 68 -0.16 -18.58 10.96
CA LEU A 68 0.28 -19.83 10.35
C LEU A 68 -0.75 -20.36 9.34
N GLU A 69 -2.04 -20.25 9.64
CA GLU A 69 -3.11 -20.65 8.73
C GLU A 69 -3.09 -19.82 7.43
N VAL A 70 -2.98 -18.50 7.54
CA VAL A 70 -2.85 -17.62 6.39
C VAL A 70 -1.60 -17.98 5.58
N ALA A 71 -0.45 -18.13 6.23
CA ALA A 71 0.81 -18.50 5.56
C ALA A 71 0.70 -19.83 4.80
N ARG A 72 -0.08 -20.79 5.30
CA ARG A 72 -0.34 -22.08 4.65
C ARG A 72 -1.10 -21.92 3.33
N HIS A 73 -2.04 -20.97 3.24
CA HIS A 73 -2.86 -20.71 2.07
C HIS A 73 -2.23 -19.75 1.06
N ARG A 74 -1.10 -19.09 1.40
CA ARG A 74 -0.46 -18.13 0.50
C ARG A 74 -0.15 -18.64 -0.90
N PRO A 75 0.39 -19.88 -1.10
CA PRO A 75 0.66 -20.38 -2.45
C PRO A 75 -0.61 -20.50 -3.31
N GLU A 76 -1.72 -20.92 -2.72
CA GLU A 76 -3.00 -21.05 -3.41
C GLU A 76 -3.59 -19.69 -3.76
N MET A 77 -3.52 -18.73 -2.83
CA MET A 77 -3.93 -17.35 -3.05
C MET A 77 -3.10 -16.67 -4.15
N ASP A 78 -1.78 -16.84 -4.14
CA ASP A 78 -0.91 -16.27 -5.17
C ASP A 78 -1.22 -16.88 -6.56
N ALA A 79 -1.53 -18.18 -6.62
CA ALA A 79 -1.97 -18.83 -7.85
C ALA A 79 -3.34 -18.30 -8.34
N LEU A 80 -4.27 -18.01 -7.42
CA LEU A 80 -5.56 -17.39 -7.74
C LEU A 80 -5.35 -15.99 -8.36
N PHE A 81 -4.62 -15.10 -7.69
CA PHE A 81 -4.40 -13.73 -8.19
C PHE A 81 -3.61 -13.72 -9.51
N ALA A 82 -2.68 -14.64 -9.72
CA ALA A 82 -2.00 -14.82 -11.01
C ALA A 82 -3.01 -15.17 -12.13
N ARG A 83 -3.96 -16.10 -11.88
CA ARG A 83 -5.02 -16.45 -12.84
C ARG A 83 -5.96 -15.29 -13.11
N LEU A 84 -6.37 -14.54 -12.06
CA LEU A 84 -7.27 -13.40 -12.20
C LEU A 84 -6.60 -12.26 -12.97
N ALA A 85 -5.34 -11.93 -12.68
CA ALA A 85 -4.58 -10.92 -13.43
C ALA A 85 -4.45 -11.27 -14.92
N ALA A 86 -4.16 -12.53 -15.22
CA ALA A 86 -4.08 -13.02 -16.60
C ALA A 86 -5.45 -13.00 -17.30
N LYS A 87 -6.50 -13.50 -16.64
CA LYS A 87 -7.87 -13.55 -17.18
C LYS A 87 -8.39 -12.17 -17.59
N HIS A 88 -8.15 -11.16 -16.77
CA HIS A 88 -8.67 -9.81 -17.00
C HIS A 88 -7.65 -8.87 -17.68
N GLY A 89 -6.41 -9.31 -17.90
CA GLY A 89 -5.36 -8.51 -18.53
C GLY A 89 -4.92 -7.31 -17.70
N VAL A 90 -4.96 -7.42 -16.37
CA VAL A 90 -4.71 -6.33 -15.41
C VAL A 90 -3.46 -6.59 -14.57
N TYR A 91 -2.94 -5.53 -13.96
CA TYR A 91 -1.92 -5.60 -12.91
C TYR A 91 -2.61 -5.55 -11.55
N VAL A 92 -2.22 -6.44 -10.63
CA VAL A 92 -2.84 -6.56 -9.31
C VAL A 92 -1.77 -6.61 -8.23
N LEU A 93 -1.78 -5.64 -7.32
CA LEU A 93 -1.18 -5.84 -6.01
C LEU A 93 -2.19 -6.60 -5.16
N ALA A 94 -1.95 -7.88 -4.96
CA ALA A 94 -2.82 -8.75 -4.17
C ALA A 94 -2.80 -8.33 -2.68
N PRO A 95 -3.83 -8.69 -1.89
CA PRO A 95 -3.84 -8.45 -0.45
C PRO A 95 -2.56 -8.96 0.20
N SER A 96 -1.89 -8.14 1.01
CA SER A 96 -0.71 -8.64 1.71
C SER A 96 -1.10 -9.51 2.91
N GLY A 97 -0.16 -10.27 3.40
CA GLY A 97 -0.34 -11.10 4.58
C GLY A 97 0.91 -11.89 4.95
N PRO A 98 0.82 -12.68 6.03
CA PRO A 98 1.93 -13.46 6.53
C PRO A 98 2.45 -14.48 5.52
N VAL A 99 3.78 -14.59 5.47
CA VAL A 99 4.53 -15.65 4.79
C VAL A 99 5.63 -16.13 5.72
N ILE A 100 5.88 -17.43 5.75
CA ILE A 100 7.02 -18.00 6.47
C ILE A 100 8.14 -18.26 5.47
N GLU A 101 9.24 -17.54 5.61
CA GLU A 101 10.41 -17.68 4.75
C GLU A 101 11.68 -17.77 5.58
N SER A 102 12.43 -18.87 5.43
CA SER A 102 13.66 -19.12 6.18
C SER A 102 13.50 -18.99 7.71
N GLY A 103 12.34 -19.42 8.23
CA GLY A 103 12.00 -19.35 9.64
C GLY A 103 11.57 -17.96 10.13
N ARG A 104 11.46 -16.97 9.24
CA ARG A 104 10.98 -15.61 9.52
C ARG A 104 9.51 -15.46 9.12
N ARG A 105 8.82 -14.60 9.83
CA ARG A 105 7.42 -14.25 9.59
C ARG A 105 7.37 -12.88 8.96
N VAL A 106 7.13 -12.79 7.68
CA VAL A 106 7.12 -11.49 6.97
C VAL A 106 5.72 -11.16 6.47
N ASN A 107 5.38 -9.88 6.46
CA ASN A 107 4.17 -9.39 5.80
C ASN A 107 4.51 -9.11 4.33
N ARG A 108 4.00 -9.94 3.43
CA ARG A 108 4.32 -9.94 1.99
C ARG A 108 3.16 -9.50 1.12
N ALA A 109 3.39 -8.52 0.25
CA ALA A 109 2.51 -8.13 -0.84
C ALA A 109 3.05 -8.69 -2.17
N SER A 110 2.30 -9.57 -2.81
CA SER A 110 2.64 -10.15 -4.13
C SER A 110 2.05 -9.29 -5.24
N PHE A 111 2.84 -9.00 -6.27
CA PHE A 111 2.45 -8.17 -7.41
C PHE A 111 2.40 -8.99 -8.70
N PHE A 112 1.24 -9.01 -9.34
CA PHE A 112 0.94 -9.77 -10.52
C PHE A 112 0.67 -8.87 -11.72
N GLY A 113 0.98 -9.38 -12.90
CA GLY A 113 0.60 -8.80 -14.17
C GLY A 113 -0.09 -9.81 -15.08
N PRO A 114 -0.47 -9.43 -16.30
CA PRO A 114 -1.12 -10.34 -17.26
C PRO A 114 -0.35 -11.62 -17.56
N SER A 115 0.97 -11.63 -17.33
CA SER A 115 1.85 -12.78 -17.54
C SER A 115 2.11 -13.60 -16.27
N GLY A 116 1.49 -13.28 -15.14
CA GLY A 116 1.66 -13.94 -13.85
C GLY A 116 2.40 -13.09 -12.82
N LEU A 117 3.07 -13.76 -11.87
CA LEU A 117 3.83 -13.09 -10.80
C LEU A 117 4.98 -12.26 -11.38
N ILE A 118 5.02 -10.96 -11.02
CA ILE A 118 6.13 -10.07 -11.33
C ILE A 118 7.17 -10.12 -10.20
N GLY A 119 6.71 -10.17 -8.95
CA GLY A 119 7.53 -10.24 -7.76
C GLY A 119 6.74 -9.92 -6.50
N HIS A 120 7.44 -9.65 -5.42
CA HIS A 120 6.82 -9.30 -4.14
C HIS A 120 7.61 -8.22 -3.42
N GLN A 121 6.95 -7.57 -2.46
CA GLN A 121 7.56 -6.66 -1.50
C GLN A 121 7.19 -7.12 -0.10
N ASP A 122 8.18 -7.28 0.76
CA ASP A 122 8.00 -7.49 2.18
C ASP A 122 8.05 -6.15 2.93
N LYS A 123 7.21 -6.00 3.94
CA LYS A 123 7.21 -4.81 4.81
C LYS A 123 8.57 -4.62 5.45
N GLN A 124 9.05 -3.39 5.50
CA GLN A 124 10.41 -3.08 5.96
C GLN A 124 10.44 -2.63 7.40
N ILE A 125 9.45 -1.88 7.85
CA ILE A 125 9.41 -1.32 9.21
C ILE A 125 8.10 -1.74 9.88
N MET A 126 8.24 -2.52 10.94
CA MET A 126 7.11 -3.05 11.69
C MET A 126 6.56 -2.01 12.66
N THR A 127 5.24 -1.95 12.79
CA THR A 127 4.55 -1.22 13.85
C THR A 127 4.89 -1.81 15.22
N ARG A 128 4.48 -1.14 16.28
CA ARG A 128 4.68 -1.63 17.65
C ARG A 128 3.97 -2.96 17.87
N PHE A 129 2.70 -3.08 17.46
CA PHE A 129 1.91 -4.32 17.55
C PHE A 129 2.59 -5.48 16.82
N GLU A 130 3.01 -5.28 15.57
CA GLU A 130 3.69 -6.30 14.79
C GLU A 130 4.98 -6.79 15.46
N ARG A 131 5.74 -5.89 16.13
CA ARG A 131 7.00 -6.24 16.80
C ARG A 131 6.79 -6.94 18.13
N GLU A 132 5.94 -6.37 18.99
CA GLU A 132 5.87 -6.72 20.41
C GLU A 132 4.88 -7.85 20.67
N GLU A 133 3.78 -7.89 19.92
CA GLU A 133 2.68 -8.82 20.14
C GLU A 133 2.65 -9.93 19.08
N TRP A 134 2.65 -9.57 17.81
CA TRP A 134 2.47 -10.52 16.72
C TRP A 134 3.78 -11.15 16.23
N ARG A 135 4.93 -10.54 16.55
CA ARG A 135 6.27 -11.01 16.21
C ARG A 135 6.49 -11.19 14.70
N VAL A 136 6.03 -10.22 13.93
CA VAL A 136 6.30 -10.12 12.50
C VAL A 136 7.69 -9.52 12.28
N ASP A 137 8.46 -10.12 11.42
CA ASP A 137 9.82 -9.72 11.07
C ASP A 137 9.84 -8.71 9.91
N ALA A 138 10.85 -7.85 9.89
CA ALA A 138 11.16 -7.03 8.72
C ALA A 138 11.58 -7.89 7.53
N GLY A 139 11.30 -7.45 6.31
CA GLY A 139 11.78 -8.10 5.09
C GLY A 139 13.31 -8.22 5.07
N LEU A 140 13.82 -9.33 4.54
CA LEU A 140 15.27 -9.56 4.41
C LEU A 140 15.91 -8.71 3.33
N HIS A 141 15.14 -8.40 2.29
CA HIS A 141 15.59 -7.63 1.16
C HIS A 141 15.03 -6.21 1.25
N GLY A 142 15.75 -5.24 0.69
CA GLY A 142 15.28 -3.87 0.60
C GLY A 142 14.07 -3.73 -0.33
N LEU A 143 13.73 -2.47 -0.64
CA LEU A 143 12.60 -2.18 -1.51
C LEU A 143 12.86 -2.61 -2.96
N THR A 144 11.86 -3.20 -3.58
CA THR A 144 11.87 -3.63 -4.98
C THR A 144 11.25 -2.57 -5.87
N LEU A 145 11.93 -2.22 -6.97
CA LEU A 145 11.36 -1.43 -8.06
C LEU A 145 10.84 -2.39 -9.14
N PHE A 146 9.55 -2.29 -9.47
CA PHE A 146 8.90 -3.12 -10.47
C PHE A 146 8.81 -2.36 -11.80
N GLU A 147 9.48 -2.87 -12.82
CA GLU A 147 9.37 -2.35 -14.19
C GLU A 147 8.23 -3.06 -14.92
N THR A 148 7.23 -2.31 -15.34
CA THR A 148 6.00 -2.84 -15.96
C THR A 148 5.66 -2.08 -17.25
N ALA A 149 4.72 -2.61 -18.02
CA ALA A 149 4.18 -1.86 -19.17
C ALA A 149 3.34 -0.63 -18.75
N LEU A 150 3.02 -0.48 -17.46
CA LEU A 150 2.33 0.69 -16.91
C LEU A 150 3.29 1.79 -16.43
N GLY A 151 4.59 1.53 -16.39
CA GLY A 151 5.62 2.40 -15.80
C GLY A 151 6.36 1.72 -14.66
N LYS A 152 7.17 2.47 -13.93
CA LYS A 152 7.94 1.99 -12.79
C LYS A 152 7.17 2.17 -11.49
N ILE A 153 6.93 1.07 -10.79
CA ILE A 153 6.08 1.00 -9.62
C ILE A 153 6.90 0.57 -8.40
N GLY A 154 6.74 1.28 -7.28
CA GLY A 154 7.25 0.88 -5.97
C GLY A 154 6.10 0.52 -5.03
N ILE A 155 6.40 -0.26 -3.98
CA ILE A 155 5.43 -0.63 -2.93
C ILE A 155 6.02 -0.22 -1.59
N VAL A 156 5.27 0.55 -0.81
CA VAL A 156 5.59 0.95 0.57
C VAL A 156 4.39 0.58 1.45
N ILE A 157 4.53 -0.48 2.25
CA ILE A 157 3.40 -1.08 2.95
C ILE A 157 3.09 -0.28 4.22
N CYS A 158 1.93 0.39 4.25
CA CYS A 158 1.34 1.05 5.41
C CYS A 158 2.37 1.96 6.15
N TYR A 159 2.86 1.51 7.29
CA TYR A 159 3.84 2.23 8.12
C TYR A 159 5.13 2.57 7.37
N ASP A 160 5.55 1.78 6.38
CA ASP A 160 6.71 2.12 5.53
C ASP A 160 6.52 3.48 4.84
N SER A 161 5.28 3.87 4.53
CA SER A 161 4.98 5.15 3.89
C SER A 161 5.24 6.37 4.78
N GLU A 162 5.32 6.18 6.11
CA GLU A 162 5.64 7.25 7.05
C GLU A 162 7.16 7.56 7.10
N PHE A 163 8.00 6.75 6.42
CA PHE A 163 9.46 6.92 6.37
C PHE A 163 9.91 7.47 5.00
N PRO A 164 10.24 8.77 4.91
CA PRO A 164 10.46 9.44 3.63
C PRO A 164 11.60 8.84 2.81
N LEU A 165 12.65 8.34 3.44
CA LEU A 165 13.81 7.81 2.72
C LEU A 165 13.53 6.50 1.99
N LEU A 166 12.56 5.68 2.45
CA LEU A 166 12.16 4.47 1.76
C LEU A 166 11.51 4.80 0.40
N ALA A 167 10.52 5.68 0.41
CA ALA A 167 9.87 6.14 -0.82
C ALA A 167 10.85 6.90 -1.71
N ARG A 168 11.75 7.68 -1.11
CA ARG A 168 12.78 8.42 -1.84
C ARG A 168 13.71 7.51 -2.63
N ASP A 169 14.19 6.42 -2.03
CA ASP A 169 15.04 5.43 -2.70
C ASP A 169 14.35 4.86 -3.96
N LEU A 170 13.08 4.47 -3.85
CA LEU A 170 12.31 3.99 -5.00
C LEU A 170 12.20 5.04 -6.10
N CYS A 171 11.89 6.29 -5.74
CA CYS A 171 11.71 7.37 -6.69
C CYS A 171 13.03 7.79 -7.37
N GLU A 172 14.15 7.76 -6.67
CA GLU A 172 15.49 8.00 -7.26
C GLU A 172 15.88 6.91 -8.26
N ARG A 173 15.43 5.68 -8.04
CA ARG A 173 15.57 4.58 -9.02
C ARG A 173 14.54 4.66 -10.15
N GLY A 174 13.62 5.62 -10.10
CA GLY A 174 12.70 5.96 -11.17
C GLY A 174 11.24 5.60 -10.93
N ALA A 175 10.80 5.23 -9.72
CA ALA A 175 9.38 5.00 -9.45
C ALA A 175 8.54 6.22 -9.81
N GLU A 176 7.45 5.99 -10.52
CA GLU A 176 6.45 6.98 -10.93
C GLU A 176 5.17 6.83 -10.11
N ILE A 177 4.89 5.61 -9.65
CA ILE A 177 3.75 5.25 -8.81
C ILE A 177 4.26 4.51 -7.57
N LEU A 178 3.76 4.89 -6.40
CA LEU A 178 3.97 4.18 -5.15
C LEU A 178 2.64 3.60 -4.65
N LEU A 179 2.57 2.28 -4.47
CA LEU A 179 1.43 1.59 -3.91
C LEU A 179 1.57 1.55 -2.40
N VAL A 180 0.51 1.94 -1.70
CA VAL A 180 0.46 2.07 -0.23
C VAL A 180 -0.69 1.22 0.32
N PRO A 181 -0.58 -0.12 0.25
CA PRO A 181 -1.54 -0.98 0.93
C PRO A 181 -1.48 -0.75 2.44
N SER A 182 -2.62 -0.63 3.11
CA SER A 182 -2.67 -0.29 4.54
C SER A 182 -3.74 -1.05 5.32
N CYS A 183 -3.47 -1.22 6.63
CA CYS A 183 -4.38 -1.78 7.61
C CYS A 183 -4.22 -0.97 8.89
N THR A 184 -5.25 -0.26 9.32
CA THR A 184 -5.21 0.63 10.48
C THR A 184 -6.50 0.52 11.29
N ASP A 185 -6.37 0.43 12.61
CA ASP A 185 -7.42 0.23 13.59
C ASP A 185 -8.20 1.50 13.97
N THR A 186 -7.62 2.66 13.70
CA THR A 186 -8.16 3.95 14.12
C THR A 186 -8.13 4.99 13.00
N VAL A 187 -9.00 5.99 13.11
CA VAL A 187 -8.95 7.17 12.22
C VAL A 187 -7.60 7.88 12.32
N ALA A 188 -6.96 7.86 13.50
CA ALA A 188 -5.62 8.43 13.67
C ALA A 188 -4.57 7.62 12.88
N GLY A 189 -4.66 6.28 12.89
CA GLY A 189 -3.81 5.39 12.09
C GLY A 189 -3.98 5.65 10.59
N TYR A 190 -5.21 5.64 10.12
CA TYR A 190 -5.55 6.00 8.74
C TYR A 190 -5.00 7.39 8.35
N SER A 191 -5.18 8.39 9.22
CA SER A 191 -4.73 9.76 8.94
C SER A 191 -3.21 9.85 8.79
N ARG A 192 -2.44 9.10 9.60
CA ARG A 192 -0.97 9.05 9.46
C ARG A 192 -0.56 8.49 8.10
N VAL A 193 -1.14 7.35 7.69
CA VAL A 193 -0.84 6.72 6.39
C VAL A 193 -1.25 7.64 5.24
N ARG A 194 -2.42 8.28 5.32
CA ARG A 194 -2.90 9.25 4.33
C ARG A 194 -1.95 10.44 4.19
N VAL A 195 -1.56 11.03 5.31
CA VAL A 195 -0.59 12.14 5.32
C VAL A 195 0.76 11.67 4.77
N GLY A 196 1.21 10.47 5.15
CA GLY A 196 2.40 9.85 4.60
C GLY A 196 2.32 9.72 3.08
N ALA A 197 1.25 9.10 2.56
CA ALA A 197 1.06 8.92 1.12
C ALA A 197 1.06 10.26 0.36
N MET A 198 0.32 11.27 0.85
CA MET A 198 0.30 12.60 0.25
C MET A 198 1.69 13.28 0.29
N ALA A 199 2.41 13.15 1.40
CA ALA A 199 3.77 13.71 1.52
C ALA A 199 4.74 13.03 0.54
N ARG A 200 4.65 11.70 0.37
CA ARG A 200 5.48 10.97 -0.62
C ARG A 200 5.17 11.42 -2.05
N ALA A 201 3.88 11.64 -2.38
CA ALA A 201 3.49 12.17 -3.69
C ALA A 201 4.08 13.57 -3.93
N LEU A 202 3.95 14.46 -2.93
CA LEU A 202 4.43 15.84 -2.99
C LEU A 202 5.95 15.93 -3.16
N GLU A 203 6.71 15.34 -2.24
CA GLU A 203 8.17 15.51 -2.17
C GLU A 203 8.94 14.79 -3.28
N ASN A 204 8.35 13.70 -3.81
CA ASN A 204 8.93 12.92 -4.90
C ASN A 204 8.33 13.24 -6.27
N GLN A 205 7.34 14.12 -6.34
CA GLN A 205 6.60 14.46 -7.55
C GLN A 205 6.20 13.19 -8.32
N CYS A 206 5.46 12.31 -7.64
CA CYS A 206 4.98 11.02 -8.13
C CYS A 206 3.51 10.83 -7.76
N VAL A 207 2.92 9.71 -8.17
CA VAL A 207 1.59 9.30 -7.73
C VAL A 207 1.71 8.31 -6.57
N THR A 208 0.83 8.43 -5.57
CA THR A 208 0.64 7.40 -4.54
C THR A 208 -0.79 6.86 -4.58
N VAL A 209 -0.94 5.55 -4.32
CA VAL A 209 -2.22 4.85 -4.34
C VAL A 209 -2.39 4.14 -3.00
N GLN A 210 -3.23 4.68 -2.13
CA GLN A 210 -3.54 4.12 -0.81
C GLN A 210 -4.77 3.22 -0.90
N ALA A 211 -4.64 1.98 -0.42
CA ALA A 211 -5.73 1.00 -0.36
C ALA A 211 -5.82 0.44 1.07
N PRO A 212 -6.84 0.80 1.86
CA PRO A 212 -7.00 0.35 3.24
C PRO A 212 -7.92 -0.87 3.36
N THR A 213 -7.78 -1.62 4.46
CA THR A 213 -8.87 -2.41 5.04
C THR A 213 -9.90 -1.49 5.69
N VAL A 214 -11.18 -1.91 5.72
CA VAL A 214 -12.29 -1.18 6.36
C VAL A 214 -13.26 -2.13 7.04
N GLY A 215 -13.98 -1.64 8.07
CA GLY A 215 -14.99 -2.40 8.80
C GLY A 215 -14.44 -3.19 9.97
N GLU A 216 -15.23 -4.12 10.48
CA GLU A 216 -14.92 -4.92 11.67
C GLU A 216 -14.75 -6.40 11.30
N ALA A 217 -13.72 -7.04 11.86
CA ALA A 217 -13.46 -8.46 11.74
C ALA A 217 -13.14 -9.05 13.13
N LEU A 218 -14.06 -8.87 14.08
CA LEU A 218 -13.90 -9.18 15.51
C LEU A 218 -13.54 -10.64 15.81
N TRP A 219 -13.57 -11.49 14.80
CA TRP A 219 -13.19 -12.89 14.86
C TRP A 219 -11.66 -13.12 14.79
N CYS A 220 -10.86 -12.08 14.46
CA CYS A 220 -9.40 -12.19 14.38
C CYS A 220 -8.73 -10.96 15.02
N PRO A 221 -8.04 -11.11 16.16
CA PRO A 221 -7.43 -10.00 16.89
C PRO A 221 -6.37 -9.20 16.13
N ALA A 222 -5.85 -9.76 15.03
CA ALA A 222 -4.86 -9.08 14.20
C ALA A 222 -5.48 -8.00 13.30
N ILE A 223 -6.79 -8.07 13.07
CA ILE A 223 -7.53 -7.25 12.09
C ILE A 223 -8.95 -6.92 12.59
N ASP A 224 -9.17 -6.90 13.89
CA ASP A 224 -10.49 -6.78 14.51
C ASP A 224 -11.22 -5.48 14.18
N GLU A 225 -10.51 -4.35 14.14
CA GLU A 225 -11.02 -3.04 13.72
C GLU A 225 -10.23 -2.51 12.52
N ASN A 226 -10.94 -1.95 11.53
CA ASN A 226 -10.32 -1.43 10.33
C ASN A 226 -10.98 -0.10 9.93
N ARG A 227 -10.18 0.96 9.86
CA ARG A 227 -10.63 2.31 9.55
C ARG A 227 -9.84 2.90 8.38
N GLY A 228 -10.54 3.44 7.38
CA GLY A 228 -9.85 4.05 6.27
C GLY A 228 -10.72 4.53 5.12
N ALA A 229 -10.09 5.16 4.16
CA ALA A 229 -10.64 5.47 2.85
C ALA A 229 -9.56 5.23 1.80
N ALA A 230 -9.93 4.67 0.66
CA ALA A 230 -9.01 4.55 -0.47
C ALA A 230 -8.71 5.92 -1.06
N GLY A 231 -7.46 6.15 -1.47
CA GLY A 231 -7.04 7.45 -1.99
C GLY A 231 -5.96 7.35 -3.07
N ILE A 232 -6.03 8.23 -4.04
CA ILE A 232 -5.05 8.36 -5.11
C ILE A 232 -4.57 9.82 -5.09
N PHE A 233 -3.28 10.01 -4.88
CA PHE A 233 -2.70 11.33 -4.67
C PHE A 233 -1.57 11.60 -5.67
N GLY A 234 -1.46 12.86 -6.10
CA GLY A 234 -0.37 13.36 -6.91
C GLY A 234 0.29 14.57 -6.23
N PRO A 235 1.34 15.14 -6.83
CA PRO A 235 1.88 16.40 -6.35
C PRO A 235 0.84 17.52 -6.56
N ALA A 236 0.75 18.46 -5.59
CA ALA A 236 -0.02 19.68 -5.78
C ALA A 236 0.81 20.65 -6.66
N ASP A 237 0.82 20.43 -7.97
CA ASP A 237 1.64 21.14 -8.95
C ASP A 237 0.86 21.36 -10.26
N ARG A 238 1.48 22.03 -11.23
CA ARG A 238 0.87 22.31 -12.54
C ARG A 238 0.41 21.05 -13.25
N GLY A 239 -0.83 21.03 -13.70
CA GLY A 239 -1.46 19.89 -14.38
C GLY A 239 -2.07 18.86 -13.45
N TRP A 240 -1.86 18.98 -12.14
CA TRP A 240 -2.47 18.15 -11.09
C TRP A 240 -3.62 18.88 -10.39
N PRO A 241 -4.49 18.16 -9.66
CA PRO A 241 -5.45 18.80 -8.75
C PRO A 241 -4.73 19.69 -7.73
N GLU A 242 -5.27 20.88 -7.44
CA GLU A 242 -4.65 21.88 -6.55
C GLU A 242 -4.42 21.34 -5.12
N THR A 243 -5.24 20.39 -4.67
CA THR A 243 -5.12 19.75 -3.37
C THR A 243 -4.15 18.56 -3.36
N GLY A 244 -3.69 18.10 -4.54
CA GLY A 244 -2.96 16.85 -4.70
C GLY A 244 -3.85 15.60 -4.60
N VAL A 245 -5.17 15.73 -4.40
CA VAL A 245 -6.11 14.60 -4.34
C VAL A 245 -6.67 14.35 -5.73
N ILE A 246 -6.27 13.24 -6.36
CA ILE A 246 -6.79 12.82 -7.67
C ILE A 246 -8.16 12.16 -7.50
N ALA A 247 -8.26 11.25 -6.54
CA ALA A 247 -9.51 10.62 -6.13
C ALA A 247 -9.43 10.19 -4.67
N GLU A 248 -10.53 10.21 -3.96
CA GLU A 248 -10.63 9.74 -2.57
C GLU A 248 -12.03 9.20 -2.30
N GLY A 249 -12.11 8.03 -1.69
CA GLY A 249 -13.35 7.42 -1.22
C GLY A 249 -13.87 8.03 0.08
N ALA A 250 -15.09 7.68 0.45
CA ALA A 250 -15.62 8.05 1.76
C ALA A 250 -14.99 7.18 2.87
N LEU A 251 -14.79 7.79 4.05
CA LEU A 251 -14.23 7.09 5.21
C LEU A 251 -15.12 5.89 5.58
N ASP A 252 -14.48 4.73 5.78
CA ASP A 252 -15.09 3.46 6.20
C ASP A 252 -16.16 2.92 5.25
N GLN A 253 -16.19 3.38 3.99
CA GLN A 253 -17.09 2.85 2.99
C GLN A 253 -16.38 1.85 2.08
N PRO A 254 -16.79 0.57 2.05
CA PRO A 254 -16.24 -0.43 1.16
C PRO A 254 -16.45 -0.08 -0.32
N GLY A 255 -15.51 -0.50 -1.16
CA GLY A 255 -15.61 -0.37 -2.61
C GLY A 255 -14.32 0.12 -3.26
N TRP A 256 -14.37 0.28 -4.57
CA TRP A 256 -13.26 0.78 -5.36
C TRP A 256 -13.28 2.29 -5.50
N THR A 257 -12.13 2.92 -5.32
CA THR A 257 -11.89 4.32 -5.71
C THR A 257 -11.05 4.33 -6.99
N TYR A 258 -11.57 4.97 -8.03
CA TYR A 258 -10.92 5.02 -9.34
C TYR A 258 -10.28 6.38 -9.58
N GLY A 259 -9.07 6.36 -10.19
CA GLY A 259 -8.39 7.57 -10.65
C GLY A 259 -7.75 7.36 -12.02
N ASP A 260 -7.80 8.39 -12.85
CA ASP A 260 -7.21 8.39 -14.17
C ASP A 260 -5.88 9.16 -14.16
N LEU A 261 -4.78 8.48 -14.52
CA LEU A 261 -3.42 9.00 -14.41
C LEU A 261 -2.82 9.26 -15.80
N ASP A 262 -2.27 10.45 -16.00
CA ASP A 262 -1.31 10.72 -17.07
C ASP A 262 0.12 10.73 -16.50
N LEU A 263 0.85 9.63 -16.67
CA LEU A 263 2.21 9.51 -16.14
C LEU A 263 3.22 10.47 -16.80
N ASN A 264 2.88 11.08 -17.95
CA ASN A 264 3.73 12.15 -18.50
C ASN A 264 3.81 13.35 -17.56
N LEU A 265 2.76 13.60 -16.76
CA LEU A 265 2.75 14.68 -15.76
C LEU A 265 3.79 14.46 -14.66
N VAL A 266 4.11 13.20 -14.31
CA VAL A 266 5.19 12.89 -13.34
C VAL A 266 6.54 13.40 -13.89
N ALA A 267 6.89 13.00 -15.10
CA ALA A 267 8.13 13.44 -15.74
C ALA A 267 8.15 14.97 -15.98
N GLN A 268 7.02 15.55 -16.34
CA GLN A 268 6.87 16.99 -16.53
C GLN A 268 7.06 17.74 -15.21
N SER A 269 6.43 17.33 -14.11
CA SER A 269 6.56 17.98 -12.79
C SER A 269 7.99 17.91 -12.28
N ARG A 270 8.66 16.77 -12.43
CA ARG A 270 10.08 16.61 -12.05
C ARG A 270 11.04 17.49 -12.88
N ARG A 271 10.68 17.79 -14.13
CA ARG A 271 11.48 18.65 -15.01
C ARG A 271 11.14 20.13 -14.90
N ASP A 272 9.85 20.48 -14.93
CA ASP A 272 9.35 21.84 -15.15
C ASP A 272 8.17 22.22 -14.22
N GLY A 273 8.02 21.56 -13.06
CA GLY A 273 7.00 21.89 -12.05
C GLY A 273 7.08 23.33 -11.55
N ALA A 274 6.05 23.81 -10.89
CA ALA A 274 6.06 25.13 -10.23
C ALA A 274 7.13 25.19 -9.14
N VAL A 275 7.39 24.06 -8.49
CA VAL A 275 8.49 23.80 -7.55
C VAL A 275 9.14 22.47 -7.91
N LEU A 276 10.36 22.22 -7.45
CA LEU A 276 11.14 21.05 -7.86
C LEU A 276 11.69 20.27 -6.66
N PRO A 277 10.85 19.84 -5.70
CA PRO A 277 11.31 19.17 -4.50
C PRO A 277 12.08 17.88 -4.82
N PHE A 278 11.67 17.11 -5.83
CA PHE A 278 12.40 15.92 -6.26
C PHE A 278 13.84 16.26 -6.71
N ARG A 279 13.99 17.30 -7.51
CA ARG A 279 15.29 17.72 -8.08
C ARG A 279 16.19 18.38 -7.04
N HIS A 280 15.61 19.22 -6.15
CA HIS A 280 16.35 19.97 -5.13
C HIS A 280 16.59 19.17 -3.85
N TRP A 281 16.16 17.93 -3.79
CA TRP A 281 16.25 17.07 -2.60
C TRP A 281 17.66 17.02 -2.01
N SER A 282 18.69 16.88 -2.86
CA SER A 282 20.07 16.77 -2.42
C SER A 282 20.63 18.01 -1.74
N GLU A 283 20.03 19.20 -1.97
CA GLU A 283 20.50 20.47 -1.39
C GLU A 283 20.32 20.50 0.14
N GLN A 284 19.35 19.75 0.69
CA GLN A 284 19.12 19.68 2.13
C GLN A 284 20.31 19.06 2.88
N GLY A 285 21.05 18.13 2.29
CA GLY A 285 22.21 17.50 2.91
C GLY A 285 23.27 18.51 3.35
N ALA A 286 23.44 19.59 2.59
CA ALA A 286 24.34 20.69 2.95
C ALA A 286 23.82 21.56 4.10
N ARG A 287 22.58 21.40 4.53
CA ARG A 287 21.92 22.20 5.57
C ARG A 287 21.75 21.44 6.89
N ILE A 288 21.71 20.10 6.84
CA ILE A 288 21.53 19.24 7.99
C ILE A 288 22.76 19.36 8.92
N GLY A 289 22.52 19.47 10.23
CA GLY A 289 23.57 19.56 11.26
C GLY A 289 24.27 20.90 11.36
N LYS A 290 23.87 21.93 10.58
CA LYS A 290 24.48 23.27 10.61
C LYS A 290 23.60 24.31 11.34
N GLY A 291 22.54 23.90 12.00
CA GLY A 291 21.67 24.81 12.75
C GLY A 291 22.33 25.32 14.03
N ALA A 292 22.00 26.57 14.42
CA ALA A 292 22.38 27.15 15.70
C ALA A 292 21.20 27.07 16.67
N PHE A 293 21.53 27.01 17.98
CA PHE A 293 20.53 27.13 19.04
C PHE A 293 20.36 28.61 19.41
N ALA A 294 19.16 29.14 19.26
CA ALA A 294 18.80 30.42 19.88
C ALA A 294 18.26 30.15 21.27
N ARG A 295 18.79 30.80 22.29
CA ARG A 295 18.30 30.73 23.68
C ARG A 295 17.78 32.10 24.07
N GLU A 296 16.63 32.13 24.70
CA GLU A 296 16.19 33.34 25.38
C GLU A 296 17.15 33.67 26.54
N ASN A 297 17.69 34.91 26.56
CA ASN A 297 18.41 35.36 27.75
C ASN A 297 17.37 35.64 28.84
N PRO A 298 17.40 34.90 29.98
CA PRO A 298 16.53 35.26 31.10
C PRO A 298 16.86 36.73 31.45
N ARG A 299 15.85 37.61 31.36
CA ARG A 299 15.98 38.99 31.76
C ARG A 299 16.54 38.97 33.21
N LYS A 300 17.68 39.64 33.42
CA LYS A 300 18.16 39.95 34.74
C LYS A 300 17.07 40.83 35.39
N SER A 301 16.31 40.23 36.31
CA SER A 301 15.40 40.95 37.19
C SER A 301 16.22 41.72 38.23
#